data_4a70267cb363328470bb9f9713120519
#
_entry.id   4a70267cb363328470bb9f9713120519
#
_cell.length_a   1.000
_cell.length_b   1.000
_cell.length_c   1.000
_cell.angle_alpha   90.00
_cell.angle_beta   90.00
_cell.angle_gamma   90.00
#
_symmetry.space_group_name_H-M   'P 1'
#
loop_
_entity.id
_entity.type
_entity.pdbx_description
1 polymer ?
#
loop_
_entity_poly.entity_id
_entity_poly.type
_entity_poly.pdbx_seq_one_letter_code
_entity_poly.pdbx_strand_id
1 'polypeptide(L)'
;MRATGRGAGARRAARPARVAAATATALMLGLLTGTGSQADEDSPTTADLAYACRFPDSTGAPATTVDARVEVTTRLPGSAVPGSPIDAGTVEVAAHFPRAATSALFPDAHEVSGSAALGVDVRQNKDRARADWSLVTAGTELPAQGAELVLPSSGKVPTITVNSAGRVLLLGGEARFVLQPDVGAPVSLACSPAPGREPRVAEIAVPEDAAVPEDTRPASPGGDHSSGPTAREEAREDDVTLSPQEDEPAVSWPDECDDMPTGELDTSVSAPPPPYHFNPIPLDGVPMCAYAVGISTVRKQNGSMLINDPSGKPALMRVRGVVRSDLGDWGAEPGSEGFNQIWSLAEIHLPDARASFLSFGYLPVTASVTFETGKVTILTGQPHMNDPTSAFARIVFQQSLRLHDVVVNGTPLDVGPSCRTAKSFRVLLNGDMNSKENPYVNVFSGGLLTGKVTIPAFTGCGAAGENLNGLFTAAISGPDNELRMNQAPTCVTGDFPSGCPPVVPELPRLRPTSS
;
A
#
# COMPACT_ATOMS: atom_id res chain seq x y z
N MET A 1 39.99 -36.15 48.89
CA MET A 1 41.37 -35.75 48.53
C MET A 1 41.27 -34.37 47.92
N ARG A 2 41.61 -33.35 48.69
CA ARG A 2 42.74 -32.41 48.59
C ARG A 2 42.82 -31.73 47.21
N ALA A 3 42.98 -30.46 47.00
CA ALA A 3 43.27 -29.29 47.83
C ALA A 3 43.13 -28.05 46.90
N THR A 4 42.57 -27.00 47.37
CA THR A 4 43.11 -25.68 47.72
C THR A 4 43.86 -24.89 46.63
N GLY A 5 43.49 -23.63 46.46
CA GLY A 5 44.30 -22.59 45.85
C GLY A 5 43.60 -21.25 45.89
N ARG A 6 43.81 -20.51 46.98
CA ARG A 6 43.43 -19.08 47.21
C ARG A 6 44.39 -18.17 46.42
N GLY A 7 43.93 -17.04 46.00
CA GLY A 7 44.74 -15.89 45.61
C GLY A 7 43.94 -14.60 45.62
N ALA A 8 44.16 -13.87 46.72
CA ALA A 8 43.57 -12.55 47.01
C ALA A 8 44.54 -11.43 46.56
N GLY A 9 44.01 -10.24 46.33
CA GLY A 9 44.77 -9.00 46.28
C GLY A 9 44.19 -8.04 45.21
N ALA A 10 43.89 -6.88 45.37
CA ALA A 10 43.84 -5.87 46.42
C ALA A 10 43.34 -4.59 45.75
N ARG A 11 42.62 -3.86 46.49
CA ARG A 11 42.00 -2.56 46.24
C ARG A 11 42.99 -1.47 45.77
N ARG A 12 42.55 -0.55 44.92
CA ARG A 12 42.85 0.91 45.12
C ARG A 12 41.74 1.76 44.52
N ALA A 13 41.18 2.55 45.39
CA ALA A 13 40.30 3.68 45.12
C ALA A 13 41.14 4.95 44.89
N ALA A 14 40.72 5.83 44.02
CA ALA A 14 41.05 7.24 44.09
C ALA A 14 39.93 8.09 43.49
N ARG A 15 39.52 9.07 44.23
CA ARG A 15 38.51 10.10 44.05
C ARG A 15 39.16 11.39 43.44
N PRO A 16 38.45 12.52 43.31
CA PRO A 16 38.04 13.16 42.05
C PRO A 16 38.75 14.52 41.88
N ALA A 17 38.63 15.11 40.71
CA ALA A 17 38.99 16.52 40.54
C ALA A 17 37.89 17.26 39.76
N ARG A 18 37.25 18.17 40.45
CA ARG A 18 36.47 19.28 39.91
C ARG A 18 37.45 20.36 39.45
N VAL A 19 37.24 20.93 38.27
CA VAL A 19 37.67 22.30 37.95
C VAL A 19 36.59 23.00 37.15
N ALA A 20 36.33 24.22 37.61
CA ALA A 20 35.29 25.13 37.17
C ALA A 20 35.75 26.07 36.04
N ALA A 21 34.79 26.54 35.31
CA ALA A 21 34.60 27.86 34.70
C ALA A 21 35.76 28.65 34.07
N ALA A 22 35.55 29.07 32.84
CA ALA A 22 35.87 30.46 32.42
C ALA A 22 35.09 30.83 31.16
N THR A 23 34.26 31.85 31.31
CA THR A 23 33.63 32.68 30.29
C THR A 23 34.66 33.46 29.46
N ALA A 24 34.50 33.54 28.16
CA ALA A 24 35.09 34.62 27.35
C ALA A 24 34.18 34.96 26.17
N THR A 25 33.51 36.09 26.27
CA THR A 25 32.88 36.88 25.22
C THR A 25 33.91 37.40 24.23
N ALA A 26 33.67 37.21 22.93
CA ALA A 26 34.26 38.03 21.90
C ALA A 26 33.24 38.26 20.78
N LEU A 27 32.75 39.51 20.70
CA LEU A 27 32.08 40.07 19.52
C LEU A 27 33.15 40.22 18.40
N MET A 28 32.83 39.72 17.19
CA MET A 28 33.37 40.27 15.95
C MET A 28 32.24 40.34 14.92
N LEU A 29 31.88 41.56 14.53
CA LEU A 29 31.15 41.90 13.34
C LEU A 29 31.96 41.49 12.10
N GLY A 30 31.31 40.79 11.18
CA GLY A 30 31.83 40.55 9.84
C GLY A 30 30.64 40.38 8.90
N LEU A 31 30.25 41.48 8.26
CA LEU A 31 29.35 41.51 7.11
C LEU A 31 29.97 40.73 5.96
N LEU A 32 29.32 39.63 5.52
CA LEU A 32 29.43 39.15 4.14
C LEU A 32 28.05 38.63 3.75
N THR A 33 27.43 39.38 2.87
CA THR A 33 26.24 39.06 2.09
C THR A 33 26.51 37.83 1.26
N GLY A 34 25.81 36.75 1.55
CA GLY A 34 25.71 35.54 0.76
C GLY A 34 24.34 35.00 0.94
N THR A 35 23.39 35.37 0.09
CA THR A 35 22.07 34.78 0.00
C THR A 35 22.22 33.36 -0.51
N GLY A 36 22.39 32.42 0.42
CA GLY A 36 22.13 31.02 0.20
C GLY A 36 20.89 30.69 1.03
N SER A 37 19.74 30.62 0.40
CA SER A 37 18.56 29.98 0.98
C SER A 37 18.90 28.51 1.18
N GLN A 38 19.41 28.15 2.37
CA GLN A 38 19.27 26.80 2.83
C GLN A 38 17.80 26.62 3.17
N ALA A 39 17.13 25.78 2.42
CA ALA A 39 15.84 25.23 2.79
C ALA A 39 15.98 24.65 4.20
N ASP A 40 15.14 25.09 5.13
CA ASP A 40 14.94 24.45 6.41
C ASP A 40 14.41 23.03 6.13
N GLU A 41 15.31 22.06 6.09
CA GLU A 41 14.98 20.66 5.97
C GLU A 41 14.39 20.17 7.28
N ASP A 42 13.10 19.78 7.26
CA ASP A 42 12.53 18.70 8.04
C ASP A 42 12.33 18.86 9.55
N SER A 43 11.88 20.00 10.01
CA SER A 43 11.28 20.04 11.35
C SER A 43 9.88 19.40 11.31
N PRO A 44 9.57 18.38 12.14
CA PRO A 44 8.26 17.79 12.18
C PRO A 44 7.21 18.85 12.57
N THR A 45 6.11 18.90 11.84
CA THR A 45 4.97 19.77 12.12
C THR A 45 3.85 18.94 12.71
N THR A 46 3.28 19.35 13.83
CA THR A 46 2.14 18.68 14.47
C THR A 46 0.89 19.51 14.33
N ALA A 47 -0.17 18.90 13.79
CA ALA A 47 -1.51 19.45 13.73
C ALA A 47 -2.40 18.81 14.81
N ASP A 48 -3.20 19.62 15.49
CA ASP A 48 -4.14 19.18 16.53
C ASP A 48 -5.57 19.31 15.98
N LEU A 49 -6.23 18.17 15.79
CA LEU A 49 -7.52 18.06 15.13
C LEU A 49 -8.59 17.57 16.10
N ALA A 50 -9.74 18.23 16.09
CA ALA A 50 -10.89 17.80 16.90
C ALA A 50 -11.77 16.83 16.09
N TYR A 51 -12.15 15.71 16.71
CA TYR A 51 -12.98 14.67 16.11
C TYR A 51 -14.17 14.32 17.00
N ALA A 52 -15.24 13.83 16.37
CA ALA A 52 -16.37 13.19 17.02
C ALA A 52 -16.38 11.71 16.62
N CYS A 53 -16.17 10.80 17.58
CA CYS A 53 -16.02 9.38 17.36
C CYS A 53 -17.26 8.61 17.80
N ARG A 54 -17.74 7.68 16.96
CA ARG A 54 -18.82 6.76 17.32
C ARG A 54 -18.25 5.51 17.98
N PHE A 55 -18.74 5.23 19.16
CA PHE A 55 -18.37 4.06 19.94
C PHE A 55 -19.51 3.03 19.82
N PRO A 56 -19.22 1.77 19.44
CA PRO A 56 -20.20 0.71 19.46
C PRO A 56 -20.66 0.46 20.88
N ASP A 57 -21.95 0.21 21.06
CA ASP A 57 -22.46 -0.19 22.37
C ASP A 57 -22.40 -1.70 22.53
N SER A 58 -21.77 -2.17 23.59
CA SER A 58 -21.68 -3.59 23.96
C SER A 58 -23.01 -4.18 24.46
N THR A 59 -24.03 -3.34 24.71
CA THR A 59 -25.31 -3.75 25.32
C THR A 59 -26.52 -3.65 24.40
N GLY A 60 -26.33 -3.25 23.10
CA GLY A 60 -27.43 -3.07 22.15
C GLY A 60 -28.17 -1.72 22.31
N ALA A 61 -27.65 -0.80 23.11
CA ALA A 61 -28.10 0.59 23.16
C ALA A 61 -27.53 1.40 21.97
N PRO A 62 -28.08 2.59 21.66
CA PRO A 62 -27.59 3.41 20.54
C PRO A 62 -26.13 3.83 20.75
N ALA A 63 -25.34 3.78 19.66
CA ALA A 63 -23.93 4.17 19.67
C ALA A 63 -23.74 5.56 20.28
N THR A 64 -22.77 5.71 21.17
CA THR A 64 -22.47 6.97 21.82
C THR A 64 -21.43 7.74 21.03
N THR A 65 -21.65 9.03 20.78
CA THR A 65 -20.65 9.92 20.18
C THR A 65 -19.79 10.54 21.27
N VAL A 66 -18.47 10.45 21.11
CA VAL A 66 -17.47 10.95 22.06
C VAL A 66 -16.52 11.89 21.34
N ASP A 67 -16.23 13.03 21.94
CA ASP A 67 -15.22 13.95 21.44
C ASP A 67 -13.83 13.35 21.66
N ALA A 68 -13.01 13.39 20.62
CA ALA A 68 -11.64 12.93 20.60
C ALA A 68 -10.72 14.00 20.01
N ARG A 69 -9.45 13.94 20.38
CA ARG A 69 -8.40 14.77 19.81
C ARG A 69 -7.45 13.88 19.02
N VAL A 70 -7.09 14.31 17.82
CA VAL A 70 -6.15 13.58 16.95
C VAL A 70 -4.98 14.49 16.61
N GLU A 71 -3.81 14.17 17.11
CA GLU A 71 -2.57 14.84 16.78
C GLU A 71 -1.94 14.15 15.57
N VAL A 72 -1.61 14.91 14.53
CA VAL A 72 -0.99 14.40 13.30
C VAL A 72 0.37 15.06 13.13
N THR A 73 1.43 14.28 13.22
CA THR A 73 2.82 14.75 13.05
C THR A 73 3.35 14.32 11.69
N THR A 74 3.73 15.28 10.86
CA THR A 74 4.24 15.08 9.50
C THR A 74 5.59 15.77 9.31
N ARG A 75 6.34 15.34 8.28
CA ARG A 75 7.57 16.00 7.82
C ARG A 75 7.41 16.51 6.39
N LEU A 76 6.30 17.16 6.15
CA LEU A 76 6.01 17.75 4.84
C LEU A 76 6.83 19.04 4.65
N PRO A 77 7.37 19.28 3.44
CA PRO A 77 8.08 20.52 3.13
C PRO A 77 7.10 21.70 3.14
N GLY A 78 7.57 22.87 3.59
CA GLY A 78 6.77 24.10 3.55
C GLY A 78 6.54 24.65 2.13
N SER A 79 7.34 24.18 1.16
CA SER A 79 7.21 24.52 -0.25
C SER A 79 7.58 23.34 -1.15
N ALA A 80 6.97 23.30 -2.36
CA ALA A 80 7.24 22.26 -3.37
C ALA A 80 7.34 22.89 -4.77
N VAL A 81 7.95 22.15 -5.71
CA VAL A 81 8.05 22.53 -7.12
C VAL A 81 6.96 21.82 -7.92
N PRO A 82 6.29 22.48 -8.88
CA PRO A 82 5.32 21.81 -9.76
C PRO A 82 5.95 20.61 -10.48
N GLY A 83 5.24 19.47 -10.50
CA GLY A 83 5.72 18.22 -11.10
C GLY A 83 6.61 17.37 -10.19
N SER A 84 7.07 17.89 -9.06
CA SER A 84 7.88 17.14 -8.11
C SER A 84 7.02 16.37 -7.12
N PRO A 85 7.38 15.13 -6.77
CA PRO A 85 6.67 14.37 -5.76
C PRO A 85 6.97 14.93 -4.36
N ILE A 86 5.92 15.06 -3.55
CA ILE A 86 5.98 15.44 -2.14
C ILE A 86 5.85 14.15 -1.32
N ASP A 87 6.92 13.71 -0.70
CA ASP A 87 6.95 12.52 0.16
C ASP A 87 6.91 12.95 1.63
N ALA A 88 5.81 12.64 2.32
CA ALA A 88 5.68 12.89 3.76
C ALA A 88 6.42 11.83 4.60
N GLY A 89 6.94 10.78 3.98
CA GLY A 89 7.63 9.70 4.67
C GLY A 89 6.72 8.92 5.61
N THR A 90 7.18 8.77 6.85
CA THR A 90 6.39 8.16 7.92
C THR A 90 5.66 9.25 8.68
N VAL A 91 4.35 9.12 8.78
CA VAL A 91 3.46 9.99 9.54
C VAL A 91 3.15 9.33 10.89
N GLU A 92 3.10 10.13 11.94
CA GLU A 92 2.69 9.71 13.28
C GLU A 92 1.35 10.35 13.63
N VAL A 93 0.42 9.54 14.11
CA VAL A 93 -0.91 9.98 14.54
C VAL A 93 -1.15 9.50 15.96
N ALA A 94 -1.47 10.40 16.88
CA ALA A 94 -1.87 10.06 18.24
C ALA A 94 -3.34 10.42 18.45
N ALA A 95 -4.18 9.41 18.66
CA ALA A 95 -5.59 9.61 18.97
C ALA A 95 -5.83 9.55 20.47
N HIS A 96 -6.44 10.60 21.01
CA HIS A 96 -6.70 10.82 22.42
C HIS A 96 -8.18 10.62 22.74
N PHE A 97 -8.48 9.62 23.55
CA PHE A 97 -9.86 9.29 23.94
C PHE A 97 -10.05 9.44 25.45
N PRO A 98 -11.14 10.06 25.91
CA PRO A 98 -11.47 10.08 27.33
C PRO A 98 -11.62 8.67 27.88
N ARG A 99 -10.92 8.33 28.96
CA ARG A 99 -10.97 7.00 29.57
C ARG A 99 -12.39 6.56 29.95
N ALA A 100 -13.24 7.48 30.37
CA ALA A 100 -14.63 7.19 30.69
C ALA A 100 -15.40 6.57 29.53
N ALA A 101 -15.06 6.96 28.29
CA ALA A 101 -15.67 6.41 27.07
C ALA A 101 -15.09 5.04 26.68
N THR A 102 -13.79 4.83 26.94
CA THR A 102 -13.10 3.60 26.53
C THR A 102 -13.18 2.47 27.55
N SER A 103 -13.46 2.78 28.82
CA SER A 103 -13.55 1.77 29.89
C SER A 103 -14.64 0.73 29.69
N ALA A 104 -15.75 1.10 29.03
CA ALA A 104 -16.85 0.18 28.72
C ALA A 104 -16.52 -0.74 27.53
N LEU A 105 -15.62 -0.32 26.65
CA LEU A 105 -15.22 -1.12 25.47
C LEU A 105 -14.20 -2.20 25.81
N PHE A 106 -13.38 -1.95 26.83
CA PHE A 106 -12.27 -2.82 27.23
C PHE A 106 -12.27 -3.09 28.74
N PRO A 107 -13.35 -3.74 29.28
CA PRO A 107 -13.52 -3.87 30.73
C PRO A 107 -12.42 -4.72 31.39
N ASP A 108 -11.93 -5.75 30.72
CA ASP A 108 -10.98 -6.72 31.24
C ASP A 108 -9.62 -6.69 30.55
N ALA A 109 -9.42 -5.79 29.58
CA ALA A 109 -8.17 -5.68 28.84
C ALA A 109 -7.15 -4.80 29.59
N HIS A 110 -5.89 -5.14 29.40
CA HIS A 110 -4.74 -4.40 29.93
C HIS A 110 -4.00 -3.65 28.84
N GLU A 111 -4.02 -4.16 27.62
CA GLU A 111 -3.34 -3.59 26.47
C GLU A 111 -4.27 -3.59 25.25
N VAL A 112 -4.09 -2.63 24.36
CA VAL A 112 -4.79 -2.54 23.08
C VAL A 112 -3.80 -2.19 21.98
N SER A 113 -3.92 -2.87 20.84
CA SER A 113 -3.15 -2.59 19.63
C SER A 113 -4.11 -2.56 18.42
N GLY A 114 -3.60 -2.37 17.21
CA GLY A 114 -4.47 -2.47 16.04
C GLY A 114 -4.00 -1.69 14.82
N SER A 115 -4.95 -1.13 14.09
CA SER A 115 -4.71 -0.30 12.93
C SER A 115 -5.59 0.95 12.95
N ALA A 116 -5.08 1.99 12.32
CA ALA A 116 -5.83 3.22 12.07
C ALA A 116 -5.79 3.56 10.59
N ALA A 117 -6.84 4.18 10.08
CA ALA A 117 -6.88 4.79 8.76
C ALA A 117 -7.35 6.23 8.90
N LEU A 118 -6.60 7.17 8.34
CA LEU A 118 -6.95 8.58 8.31
C LEU A 118 -7.12 9.02 6.85
N GLY A 119 -8.34 9.37 6.46
CA GLY A 119 -8.60 10.03 5.18
C GLY A 119 -8.01 11.43 5.19
N VAL A 120 -7.33 11.83 4.13
CA VAL A 120 -6.76 13.17 3.97
C VAL A 120 -7.20 13.75 2.64
N ASP A 121 -7.97 14.83 2.69
CA ASP A 121 -8.36 15.59 1.51
C ASP A 121 -7.24 16.54 1.11
N VAL A 122 -6.74 16.41 -0.10
CA VAL A 122 -5.74 17.27 -0.70
C VAL A 122 -6.43 18.25 -1.62
N ARG A 123 -6.27 19.55 -1.40
CA ARG A 123 -6.89 20.62 -2.19
C ARG A 123 -5.84 21.55 -2.75
N GLN A 124 -5.91 21.82 -4.04
CA GLN A 124 -5.11 22.84 -4.71
C GLN A 124 -5.96 23.57 -5.76
N ASN A 125 -6.13 24.87 -5.62
CA ASN A 125 -7.00 25.67 -6.50
C ASN A 125 -8.43 25.09 -6.58
N LYS A 126 -8.83 24.57 -7.76
CA LYS A 126 -10.11 23.88 -7.99
C LYS A 126 -9.97 22.36 -7.91
N ASP A 127 -8.75 21.86 -7.85
CA ASP A 127 -8.47 20.43 -7.85
C ASP A 127 -8.57 19.85 -6.44
N ARG A 128 -9.12 18.66 -6.36
CA ARG A 128 -9.27 17.91 -5.12
C ARG A 128 -8.85 16.47 -5.34
N ALA A 129 -8.18 15.92 -4.36
CA ALA A 129 -7.83 14.50 -4.31
C ALA A 129 -8.01 14.03 -2.87
N ARG A 130 -8.23 12.74 -2.68
CA ARG A 130 -8.27 12.10 -1.37
C ARG A 130 -7.15 11.08 -1.27
N ALA A 131 -6.44 11.08 -0.17
CA ALA A 131 -5.45 10.08 0.20
C ALA A 131 -5.88 9.40 1.50
N ASP A 132 -5.83 8.08 1.54
CA ASP A 132 -6.09 7.32 2.76
C ASP A 132 -4.75 6.88 3.36
N TRP A 133 -4.47 7.32 4.58
CA TRP A 133 -3.27 7.01 5.33
C TRP A 133 -3.50 5.80 6.21
N SER A 134 -2.92 4.67 5.81
CA SER A 134 -2.99 3.43 6.59
C SER A 134 -1.88 3.37 7.62
N LEU A 135 -2.24 3.23 8.89
CA LEU A 135 -1.35 3.32 10.04
C LEU A 135 -1.47 2.06 10.90
N VAL A 136 -0.39 1.70 11.56
CA VAL A 136 -0.37 0.64 12.57
C VAL A 136 -0.41 1.27 13.95
N THR A 137 -1.37 0.89 14.77
CA THR A 137 -1.48 1.32 16.16
C THR A 137 -0.63 0.41 17.03
N ALA A 138 0.36 0.97 17.68
CA ALA A 138 1.25 0.24 18.57
C ALA A 138 0.51 -0.28 19.81
N GLY A 139 1.01 -1.38 20.38
CA GLY A 139 0.51 -1.88 21.67
C GLY A 139 0.60 -0.78 22.74
N THR A 140 -0.52 -0.51 23.37
CA THR A 140 -0.67 0.58 24.35
C THR A 140 -1.36 0.04 25.59
N GLU A 141 -0.72 0.22 26.75
CA GLU A 141 -1.34 -0.12 28.03
C GLU A 141 -2.56 0.75 28.30
N LEU A 142 -3.65 0.14 28.72
CA LEU A 142 -4.86 0.87 29.09
C LEU A 142 -4.61 1.64 30.40
N PRO A 143 -4.78 2.97 30.40
CA PRO A 143 -4.45 3.79 31.55
C PRO A 143 -5.41 3.52 32.72
N ALA A 144 -4.97 3.85 33.94
CA ALA A 144 -5.81 3.82 35.12
C ALA A 144 -7.06 4.71 34.98
N GLN A 145 -8.07 4.50 35.83
CA GLN A 145 -9.29 5.30 35.81
C GLN A 145 -8.98 6.81 35.93
N GLY A 146 -9.59 7.60 35.03
CA GLY A 146 -9.46 9.05 34.98
C GLY A 146 -8.37 9.60 34.07
N ALA A 147 -7.46 8.77 33.57
CA ALA A 147 -6.47 9.17 32.57
C ALA A 147 -7.01 9.00 31.15
N GLU A 148 -6.49 9.74 30.20
CA GLU A 148 -6.81 9.68 28.79
C GLU A 148 -6.15 8.45 28.16
N LEU A 149 -6.84 7.74 27.25
CA LEU A 149 -6.23 6.71 26.41
C LEU A 149 -5.63 7.37 25.17
N VAL A 150 -4.32 7.24 25.01
CA VAL A 150 -3.60 7.74 23.84
C VAL A 150 -3.19 6.56 22.98
N LEU A 151 -3.65 6.53 21.73
CA LEU A 151 -3.34 5.48 20.75
C LEU A 151 -2.33 5.99 19.72
N PRO A 152 -1.03 5.70 19.90
CA PRO A 152 -0.02 6.06 18.92
C PRO A 152 -0.11 5.14 17.72
N SER A 153 -0.21 5.74 16.54
CA SER A 153 -0.28 5.02 15.25
C SER A 153 0.74 5.63 14.30
N SER A 154 1.37 4.83 13.48
CA SER A 154 2.33 5.31 12.50
C SER A 154 2.29 4.51 11.22
N GLY A 155 2.66 5.13 10.10
CA GLY A 155 2.70 4.47 8.82
C GLY A 155 3.32 5.33 7.73
N LYS A 156 3.76 4.68 6.66
CA LYS A 156 4.21 5.37 5.46
C LYS A 156 2.98 5.77 4.65
N VAL A 157 2.93 7.02 4.22
CA VAL A 157 1.79 7.59 3.49
C VAL A 157 2.12 7.76 1.99
N PRO A 158 1.08 7.79 1.13
CA PRO A 158 1.27 7.99 -0.31
C PRO A 158 1.93 9.32 -0.63
N THR A 159 2.78 9.32 -1.64
CA THR A 159 3.40 10.53 -2.20
C THR A 159 2.35 11.35 -2.95
N ILE A 160 2.38 12.67 -2.80
CA ILE A 160 1.49 13.62 -3.46
C ILE A 160 2.26 14.29 -4.60
N THR A 161 1.71 14.28 -5.82
CA THR A 161 2.28 15.04 -6.94
C THR A 161 1.39 16.23 -7.24
N VAL A 162 1.95 17.43 -7.24
CA VAL A 162 1.24 18.69 -7.55
C VAL A 162 1.74 19.23 -8.88
N ASN A 163 0.82 19.49 -9.81
CA ASN A 163 1.15 19.83 -11.20
C ASN A 163 0.99 21.33 -11.52
N SER A 164 0.53 22.13 -10.58
CA SER A 164 0.28 23.57 -10.77
C SER A 164 0.79 24.39 -9.60
N ALA A 165 1.04 25.67 -9.85
CA ALA A 165 1.33 26.64 -8.79
C ALA A 165 0.08 26.90 -7.91
N GLY A 166 0.31 27.31 -6.68
CA GLY A 166 -0.74 27.61 -5.71
C GLY A 166 -0.46 27.00 -4.33
N ARG A 167 -1.45 27.05 -3.45
CA ARG A 167 -1.35 26.43 -2.12
C ARG A 167 -1.99 25.07 -2.14
N VAL A 168 -1.27 24.09 -1.62
CA VAL A 168 -1.79 22.74 -1.38
C VAL A 168 -2.20 22.66 0.08
N LEU A 169 -3.46 22.35 0.34
CA LEU A 169 -4.01 22.14 1.68
C LEU A 169 -4.26 20.66 1.89
N LEU A 170 -3.75 20.12 2.98
CA LEU A 170 -4.05 18.78 3.46
C LEU A 170 -5.03 18.90 4.62
N LEU A 171 -6.21 18.34 4.48
CA LEU A 171 -7.29 18.41 5.47
C LEU A 171 -7.60 17.00 5.96
N GLY A 172 -7.69 16.80 7.27
CA GLY A 172 -8.10 15.54 7.87
C GLY A 172 -9.57 15.25 7.58
N GLY A 173 -9.84 14.10 7.02
CA GLY A 173 -11.18 13.57 6.78
C GLY A 173 -11.61 12.57 7.86
N GLU A 174 -12.35 11.54 7.50
CA GLU A 174 -12.73 10.48 8.44
C GLU A 174 -11.51 9.70 8.94
N ALA A 175 -11.50 9.39 10.23
CA ALA A 175 -10.52 8.51 10.83
C ALA A 175 -11.22 7.23 11.35
N ARG A 176 -10.59 6.08 11.15
CA ARG A 176 -11.10 4.79 11.61
C ARG A 176 -10.01 4.07 12.38
N PHE A 177 -10.41 3.45 13.49
CA PHE A 177 -9.53 2.64 14.30
C PHE A 177 -10.14 1.25 14.43
N VAL A 178 -9.35 0.22 14.16
CA VAL A 178 -9.69 -1.18 14.44
C VAL A 178 -8.76 -1.62 15.55
N LEU A 179 -9.31 -1.73 16.75
CA LEU A 179 -8.57 -1.96 17.97
C LEU A 179 -8.74 -3.41 18.42
N GLN A 180 -7.63 -4.06 18.69
CA GLN A 180 -7.55 -5.41 19.21
C GLN A 180 -7.07 -5.36 20.65
N PRO A 181 -7.94 -5.58 21.64
CA PRO A 181 -7.53 -5.73 23.03
C PRO A 181 -6.81 -7.07 23.22
N ASP A 182 -5.96 -7.15 24.24
CA ASP A 182 -5.32 -8.41 24.69
C ASP A 182 -6.36 -9.43 25.20
N VAL A 183 -7.50 -8.95 25.70
CA VAL A 183 -8.66 -9.78 26.12
C VAL A 183 -9.93 -9.17 25.55
N GLY A 184 -10.69 -9.97 24.77
CA GLY A 184 -11.97 -9.56 24.21
C GLY A 184 -11.99 -9.50 22.68
N ALA A 185 -13.13 -9.07 22.13
CA ALA A 185 -13.34 -8.96 20.69
C ALA A 185 -12.75 -7.65 20.14
N PRO A 186 -12.35 -7.62 18.85
CA PRO A 186 -11.95 -6.39 18.18
C PRO A 186 -13.06 -5.33 18.20
N VAL A 187 -12.65 -4.07 18.35
CA VAL A 187 -13.57 -2.93 18.36
C VAL A 187 -13.21 -1.98 17.24
N SER A 188 -14.22 -1.58 16.45
CA SER A 188 -14.07 -0.59 15.40
C SER A 188 -14.65 0.76 15.83
N LEU A 189 -13.86 1.82 15.71
CA LEU A 189 -14.27 3.19 15.99
C LEU A 189 -14.26 3.99 14.68
N ALA A 190 -15.32 4.72 14.40
CA ALA A 190 -15.41 5.65 13.29
C ALA A 190 -15.49 7.08 13.82
N CYS A 191 -14.59 7.94 13.36
CA CYS A 191 -14.43 9.31 13.81
C CYS A 191 -14.55 10.26 12.63
N SER A 192 -15.34 11.31 12.77
CA SER A 192 -15.48 12.39 11.78
C SER A 192 -14.93 13.69 12.35
N PRO A 193 -14.35 14.58 11.53
CA PRO A 193 -13.92 15.90 11.98
C PRO A 193 -15.07 16.64 12.68
N ALA A 194 -14.76 17.27 13.81
CA ALA A 194 -15.76 18.05 14.55
C ALA A 194 -16.22 19.28 13.72
N PRO A 195 -17.52 19.58 13.68
CA PRO A 195 -18.04 20.69 12.91
C PRO A 195 -17.52 22.05 13.41
N GLY A 196 -17.36 23.01 12.49
CA GLY A 196 -17.03 24.40 12.82
C GLY A 196 -15.54 24.74 12.88
N ARG A 197 -14.63 23.79 12.66
CA ARG A 197 -13.20 24.06 12.54
C ARG A 197 -12.63 23.27 11.36
N GLU A 198 -11.90 23.95 10.47
CA GLU A 198 -11.23 23.27 9.36
C GLU A 198 -10.15 22.33 9.89
N PRO A 199 -10.19 21.03 9.59
CA PRO A 199 -9.26 20.03 10.12
C PRO A 199 -7.93 20.04 9.36
N ARG A 200 -7.18 21.14 9.42
CA ARG A 200 -5.96 21.35 8.64
C ARG A 200 -4.80 20.53 9.22
N VAL A 201 -4.29 19.61 8.42
CA VAL A 201 -3.10 18.79 8.71
C VAL A 201 -1.83 19.55 8.31
N ALA A 202 -1.78 20.08 7.08
CA ALA A 202 -0.63 20.82 6.56
C ALA A 202 -1.03 21.78 5.44
N GLU A 203 -0.13 22.75 5.17
CA GLU A 203 -0.22 23.66 4.01
C GLU A 203 1.16 23.74 3.35
N ILE A 204 1.23 23.55 2.02
CA ILE A 204 2.46 23.54 1.23
C ILE A 204 2.33 24.62 0.15
N ALA A 205 3.28 25.52 0.07
CA ALA A 205 3.33 26.54 -0.97
C ALA A 205 3.97 25.99 -2.25
N VAL A 206 3.36 26.23 -3.42
CA VAL A 206 3.93 25.90 -4.74
C VAL A 206 4.08 27.19 -5.53
N PRO A 207 5.30 27.80 -5.56
CA PRO A 207 5.52 29.08 -6.24
C PRO A 207 5.37 28.97 -7.76
N GLU A 208 4.93 30.06 -8.42
CA GLU A 208 4.82 30.12 -9.89
C GLU A 208 6.20 30.12 -10.59
N ASP A 209 7.24 30.64 -9.91
CA ASP A 209 8.58 30.83 -10.46
C ASP A 209 9.57 29.71 -10.10
N ALA A 210 9.10 28.59 -9.55
CA ALA A 210 9.97 27.46 -9.27
C ALA A 210 10.41 26.80 -10.59
N ALA A 211 11.60 27.14 -11.07
CA ALA A 211 12.21 26.57 -12.28
C ALA A 211 12.29 25.04 -12.16
N VAL A 212 11.63 24.37 -13.09
CA VAL A 212 11.87 22.93 -13.35
C VAL A 212 13.34 22.78 -13.71
N PRO A 213 14.11 21.88 -13.08
CA PRO A 213 15.48 21.57 -13.52
C PRO A 213 15.43 21.12 -14.98
N GLU A 214 16.05 21.91 -15.84
CA GLU A 214 16.24 21.61 -17.26
C GLU A 214 17.28 20.50 -17.39
N ASP A 215 16.83 19.24 -17.39
CA ASP A 215 17.69 18.17 -17.92
C ASP A 215 16.85 17.20 -18.76
N THR A 216 17.32 17.05 -20.01
CA THR A 216 16.87 16.13 -21.06
C THR A 216 15.59 16.46 -21.85
N ARG A 217 15.72 17.45 -22.74
CA ARG A 217 14.89 17.52 -23.93
C ARG A 217 15.73 17.27 -25.18
N PRO A 218 15.45 16.27 -26.02
CA PRO A 218 16.08 16.18 -27.33
C PRO A 218 15.52 17.30 -28.22
N ALA A 219 16.42 18.02 -28.86
CA ALA A 219 16.12 19.09 -29.81
C ALA A 219 15.35 18.53 -31.04
N SER A 220 14.23 19.19 -31.38
CA SER A 220 13.60 19.08 -32.70
C SER A 220 13.60 20.43 -33.39
N PRO A 221 13.86 20.49 -34.70
CA PRO A 221 14.17 21.72 -35.41
C PRO A 221 12.95 22.50 -35.89
N GLY A 222 13.14 23.78 -35.90
CA GLY A 222 12.41 24.92 -36.30
C GLY A 222 11.22 24.86 -37.27
N GLY A 223 10.33 25.81 -37.04
CA GLY A 223 9.27 26.22 -37.95
C GLY A 223 8.68 27.54 -37.49
N ASP A 224 9.11 28.65 -38.10
CA ASP A 224 8.53 29.98 -38.02
C ASP A 224 7.06 30.02 -38.40
N HIS A 225 6.29 30.90 -37.73
CA HIS A 225 5.33 31.88 -38.31
C HIS A 225 4.55 32.54 -37.15
N SER A 226 4.85 33.80 -36.86
CA SER A 226 4.26 35.08 -37.28
C SER A 226 2.84 35.42 -36.79
N SER A 227 2.84 36.47 -35.93
CA SER A 227 1.89 37.65 -35.84
C SER A 227 0.45 37.49 -35.35
N GLY A 228 0.16 38.02 -34.18
CA GLY A 228 -0.79 38.95 -33.58
C GLY A 228 -2.15 39.25 -34.26
N PRO A 229 -3.03 40.12 -33.73
CA PRO A 229 -3.02 40.91 -32.48
C PRO A 229 -4.35 40.87 -31.67
N THR A 230 -4.24 41.32 -30.41
CA THR A 230 -5.24 42.03 -29.54
C THR A 230 -6.73 42.02 -29.85
N ALA A 231 -7.53 41.60 -28.86
CA ALA A 231 -8.77 42.27 -28.50
C ALA A 231 -9.02 42.22 -26.99
N ARG A 232 -9.16 43.39 -26.45
CA ARG A 232 -9.55 43.77 -25.10
C ARG A 232 -11.07 43.76 -25.06
N GLU A 233 -11.68 43.03 -24.10
CA GLU A 233 -13.11 43.26 -23.83
C GLU A 233 -13.37 43.19 -22.32
N GLU A 234 -14.25 44.09 -21.95
CA GLU A 234 -14.48 44.70 -20.66
C GLU A 234 -15.24 43.82 -19.69
N ALA A 235 -15.06 44.16 -18.40
CA ALA A 235 -15.80 43.68 -17.25
C ALA A 235 -17.33 43.82 -17.41
N ARG A 236 -18.06 42.79 -17.02
CA ARG A 236 -19.43 42.86 -16.54
C ARG A 236 -19.56 42.11 -15.24
N GLU A 237 -19.89 42.88 -14.21
CA GLU A 237 -20.49 42.38 -12.98
C GLU A 237 -21.85 41.79 -13.31
N ASP A 238 -22.07 40.50 -13.02
CA ASP A 238 -23.39 39.91 -12.93
C ASP A 238 -23.46 38.93 -11.75
N ASP A 239 -24.24 39.38 -10.80
CA ASP A 239 -25.17 38.72 -9.89
C ASP A 239 -24.89 37.21 -9.56
N VAL A 240 -24.45 36.97 -8.32
CA VAL A 240 -24.29 35.66 -7.73
C VAL A 240 -25.64 35.11 -7.31
N THR A 241 -26.29 34.40 -8.21
CA THR A 241 -27.40 33.51 -7.85
C THR A 241 -26.83 32.22 -7.28
N LEU A 242 -27.09 31.97 -6.01
CA LEU A 242 -26.81 30.70 -5.35
C LEU A 242 -27.61 29.58 -6.03
N SER A 243 -26.95 28.80 -6.89
CA SER A 243 -27.48 27.53 -7.40
C SER A 243 -27.43 26.49 -6.30
N PRO A 244 -28.37 25.54 -6.26
CA PRO A 244 -28.39 24.48 -5.27
C PRO A 244 -27.09 23.69 -5.32
N GLN A 245 -26.57 23.33 -4.16
CA GLN A 245 -25.42 22.50 -3.91
C GLN A 245 -25.56 21.23 -4.75
N GLU A 246 -24.74 21.10 -5.79
CA GLU A 246 -24.58 19.82 -6.48
C GLU A 246 -24.04 18.83 -5.46
N ASP A 247 -24.74 17.73 -5.31
CA ASP A 247 -24.37 16.61 -4.47
C ASP A 247 -22.90 16.25 -4.71
N GLU A 248 -22.11 16.09 -3.64
CA GLU A 248 -20.76 15.54 -3.71
C GLU A 248 -20.81 14.27 -4.55
N PRO A 249 -19.90 14.07 -5.52
CA PRO A 249 -19.90 12.84 -6.27
C PRO A 249 -19.73 11.69 -5.28
N ALA A 250 -20.77 10.87 -5.16
CA ALA A 250 -20.72 9.65 -4.40
C ALA A 250 -19.42 8.90 -4.77
N VAL A 251 -18.68 8.42 -3.78
CA VAL A 251 -17.49 7.58 -3.97
C VAL A 251 -17.84 6.54 -5.03
N SER A 252 -17.30 6.69 -6.25
CA SER A 252 -17.77 5.92 -7.39
C SER A 252 -17.27 4.49 -7.26
N TRP A 253 -18.19 3.61 -6.90
CA TRP A 253 -18.05 2.18 -7.06
C TRP A 253 -18.03 1.87 -8.56
N PRO A 254 -16.96 1.23 -9.10
CA PRO A 254 -16.97 0.83 -10.49
C PRO A 254 -17.98 -0.29 -10.74
N ASP A 255 -18.83 -0.17 -11.76
CA ASP A 255 -19.83 -1.18 -12.11
C ASP A 255 -19.21 -2.56 -12.33
N GLU A 256 -17.95 -2.60 -12.79
CA GLU A 256 -17.18 -3.83 -12.99
C GLU A 256 -16.96 -4.63 -11.70
N CYS A 257 -17.03 -3.98 -10.54
CA CYS A 257 -16.85 -4.62 -9.23
C CYS A 257 -18.09 -5.38 -8.73
N ASP A 258 -19.26 -5.14 -9.30
CA ASP A 258 -20.51 -5.85 -8.97
C ASP A 258 -20.51 -7.30 -9.48
N ASP A 259 -19.73 -7.58 -10.53
CA ASP A 259 -19.67 -8.89 -11.16
C ASP A 259 -18.74 -9.83 -10.37
N MET A 260 -19.30 -10.49 -9.37
CA MET A 260 -18.55 -11.42 -8.51
C MET A 260 -18.12 -12.68 -9.28
N PRO A 261 -16.82 -13.04 -9.25
CA PRO A 261 -16.35 -14.27 -9.88
C PRO A 261 -17.01 -15.51 -9.26
N THR A 262 -17.30 -16.49 -10.10
CA THR A 262 -17.83 -17.80 -9.73
C THR A 262 -16.80 -18.88 -10.05
N GLY A 263 -16.79 -19.96 -9.28
CA GLY A 263 -15.90 -21.09 -9.48
C GLY A 263 -15.54 -21.78 -8.15
N GLU A 264 -14.62 -22.71 -8.23
CA GLU A 264 -14.14 -23.48 -7.08
C GLU A 264 -12.81 -22.91 -6.56
N LEU A 265 -12.63 -23.03 -5.24
CA LEU A 265 -11.39 -22.67 -4.56
C LEU A 265 -10.33 -23.77 -4.77
N ASP A 266 -9.08 -23.37 -5.04
CA ASP A 266 -7.93 -24.29 -4.95
C ASP A 266 -7.52 -24.47 -3.49
N THR A 267 -8.07 -25.49 -2.84
CA THR A 267 -7.83 -25.78 -1.42
C THR A 267 -6.44 -26.40 -1.15
N SER A 268 -5.64 -26.67 -2.18
CA SER A 268 -4.28 -27.23 -2.01
C SER A 268 -3.29 -26.28 -1.33
N VAL A 269 -3.66 -25.01 -1.16
CA VAL A 269 -2.86 -23.99 -0.44
C VAL A 269 -3.23 -23.83 1.02
N SER A 270 -4.20 -24.61 1.52
CA SER A 270 -4.57 -24.58 2.94
C SER A 270 -3.35 -24.79 3.85
N ALA A 271 -3.35 -24.15 5.01
CA ALA A 271 -2.44 -24.55 6.09
C ALA A 271 -2.78 -25.97 6.55
N PRO A 272 -1.84 -26.70 7.16
CA PRO A 272 -2.15 -27.95 7.82
C PRO A 272 -3.32 -27.75 8.80
N PRO A 273 -4.31 -28.69 8.83
CA PRO A 273 -5.39 -28.59 9.80
C PRO A 273 -4.79 -28.66 11.21
N PRO A 274 -5.35 -27.90 12.15
CA PRO A 274 -4.94 -27.99 13.54
C PRO A 274 -5.25 -29.39 14.08
N PRO A 275 -4.58 -29.85 15.13
CA PRO A 275 -4.84 -31.14 15.76
C PRO A 275 -6.19 -31.23 16.49
N TYR A 276 -6.95 -30.15 16.52
CA TYR A 276 -8.30 -30.02 17.10
C TYR A 276 -9.33 -29.72 16.01
N HIS A 277 -10.60 -29.82 16.33
CA HIS A 277 -11.67 -29.59 15.37
C HIS A 277 -11.65 -28.17 14.80
N PHE A 278 -11.67 -28.07 13.47
CA PHE A 278 -11.96 -26.82 12.79
C PHE A 278 -13.22 -26.98 11.93
N ASN A 279 -13.96 -25.90 11.82
CA ASN A 279 -15.22 -25.90 11.11
C ASN A 279 -15.13 -25.00 9.87
N PRO A 280 -15.23 -25.55 8.64
CA PRO A 280 -15.34 -24.75 7.43
C PRO A 280 -16.74 -24.16 7.34
N ILE A 281 -16.86 -22.85 7.37
CA ILE A 281 -18.11 -22.11 7.25
C ILE A 281 -18.17 -21.52 5.83
N PRO A 282 -19.05 -22.06 4.94
CA PRO A 282 -19.29 -21.45 3.64
C PRO A 282 -20.04 -20.13 3.82
N LEU A 283 -19.69 -19.13 3.02
CA LEU A 283 -20.27 -17.79 3.03
C LEU A 283 -20.62 -17.37 1.61
N ASP A 284 -21.59 -16.47 1.46
CA ASP A 284 -21.99 -15.98 0.15
C ASP A 284 -20.92 -15.11 -0.52
N GLY A 285 -20.02 -14.55 0.30
CA GLY A 285 -19.00 -13.59 -0.14
C GLY A 285 -19.58 -12.20 -0.36
N VAL A 286 -18.68 -11.23 -0.46
CA VAL A 286 -19.03 -9.83 -0.74
C VAL A 286 -18.32 -9.35 -2.00
N PRO A 287 -18.96 -8.49 -2.82
CA PRO A 287 -18.32 -7.94 -4.01
C PRO A 287 -17.19 -6.99 -3.59
N MET A 288 -16.04 -7.18 -4.20
CA MET A 288 -14.84 -6.38 -3.95
C MET A 288 -14.02 -6.28 -5.24
N CYS A 289 -13.19 -5.25 -5.34
CA CYS A 289 -12.23 -5.17 -6.41
C CYS A 289 -10.95 -4.44 -6.00
N ALA A 290 -9.85 -4.72 -6.71
CA ALA A 290 -8.56 -4.08 -6.50
C ALA A 290 -7.71 -4.10 -7.76
N TYR A 291 -6.77 -3.19 -7.86
CA TYR A 291 -5.69 -3.33 -8.82
C TYR A 291 -4.56 -4.18 -8.23
N ALA A 292 -3.94 -4.98 -9.11
CA ALA A 292 -2.71 -5.69 -8.80
C ALA A 292 -1.74 -5.50 -9.97
N VAL A 293 -0.58 -4.91 -9.70
CA VAL A 293 0.47 -4.62 -10.70
C VAL A 293 1.76 -5.32 -10.32
N GLY A 294 2.59 -5.68 -11.29
CA GLY A 294 3.76 -6.45 -10.94
C GLY A 294 4.86 -6.48 -11.98
N ILE A 295 5.89 -7.25 -11.63
CA ILE A 295 7.06 -7.51 -12.47
C ILE A 295 7.33 -9.00 -12.46
N SER A 296 7.52 -9.59 -13.64
CA SER A 296 8.02 -10.95 -13.79
C SER A 296 9.39 -10.94 -14.45
N THR A 297 10.31 -11.76 -13.94
CA THR A 297 11.61 -11.96 -14.58
C THR A 297 11.55 -13.14 -15.56
N VAL A 298 12.33 -13.06 -16.63
CA VAL A 298 12.67 -14.18 -17.51
C VAL A 298 14.13 -14.49 -17.29
N ARG A 299 14.42 -15.38 -16.32
CA ARG A 299 15.76 -15.63 -15.80
C ARG A 299 16.79 -15.97 -16.87
N LYS A 300 16.43 -16.82 -17.81
CA LYS A 300 17.33 -17.23 -18.92
C LYS A 300 17.75 -16.08 -19.82
N GLN A 301 16.95 -15.03 -19.90
CA GLN A 301 17.20 -13.87 -20.75
C GLN A 301 17.74 -12.67 -19.98
N ASN A 302 17.89 -12.82 -18.66
CA ASN A 302 18.19 -11.71 -17.75
C ASN A 302 17.29 -10.48 -18.02
N GLY A 303 16.04 -10.76 -18.36
CA GLY A 303 15.03 -9.77 -18.73
C GLY A 303 13.88 -9.75 -17.73
N SER A 304 13.06 -8.72 -17.83
CA SER A 304 11.82 -8.59 -17.05
C SER A 304 10.70 -8.03 -17.92
N MET A 305 9.46 -8.23 -17.47
CA MET A 305 8.28 -7.62 -18.06
C MET A 305 7.38 -7.07 -16.96
N LEU A 306 6.66 -6.00 -17.27
CA LEU A 306 5.63 -5.46 -16.41
C LEU A 306 4.34 -6.26 -16.61
N ILE A 307 3.67 -6.56 -15.52
CA ILE A 307 2.35 -7.21 -15.50
C ILE A 307 1.34 -6.19 -15.03
N ASN A 308 0.29 -6.00 -15.81
CA ASN A 308 -0.73 -5.00 -15.52
C ASN A 308 -0.13 -3.60 -15.35
N ASP A 309 0.62 -3.13 -16.35
CA ASP A 309 1.42 -1.91 -16.33
C ASP A 309 0.60 -0.69 -15.85
N PRO A 310 0.97 -0.05 -14.72
CA PRO A 310 0.25 1.10 -14.20
C PRO A 310 0.32 2.34 -15.10
N SER A 311 1.31 2.44 -15.98
CA SER A 311 1.44 3.55 -16.94
C SER A 311 0.48 3.44 -18.13
N GLY A 312 -0.12 2.26 -18.32
CA GLY A 312 -1.09 1.99 -19.36
C GLY A 312 -2.53 2.09 -18.85
N LYS A 313 -3.36 1.14 -19.31
CA LYS A 313 -4.71 0.93 -18.81
C LYS A 313 -4.74 -0.39 -18.03
N PRO A 314 -4.41 -0.37 -16.74
CA PRO A 314 -4.38 -1.59 -15.94
C PRO A 314 -5.80 -2.19 -15.79
N ALA A 315 -5.87 -3.51 -15.79
CA ALA A 315 -7.10 -4.24 -15.52
C ALA A 315 -7.40 -4.29 -14.04
N LEU A 316 -8.67 -4.16 -13.70
CA LEU A 316 -9.20 -4.32 -12.36
C LEU A 316 -9.41 -5.81 -12.05
N MET A 317 -8.98 -6.25 -10.90
CA MET A 317 -9.25 -7.59 -10.37
C MET A 317 -10.58 -7.58 -9.63
N ARG A 318 -11.52 -8.41 -10.07
CA ARG A 318 -12.80 -8.62 -9.38
C ARG A 318 -12.61 -9.69 -8.31
N VAL A 319 -13.18 -9.48 -7.14
CA VAL A 319 -13.02 -10.38 -6.01
C VAL A 319 -14.37 -10.66 -5.37
N ARG A 320 -14.69 -11.92 -5.19
CA ARG A 320 -15.73 -12.40 -4.26
C ARG A 320 -15.05 -12.66 -2.92
N GLY A 321 -15.14 -11.68 -2.02
CA GLY A 321 -14.44 -11.70 -0.75
C GLY A 321 -15.14 -12.58 0.27
N VAL A 322 -14.36 -13.26 1.10
CA VAL A 322 -14.87 -14.08 2.24
C VAL A 322 -15.91 -15.11 1.80
N VAL A 323 -15.57 -15.97 0.86
CA VAL A 323 -16.48 -17.06 0.41
C VAL A 323 -16.47 -18.28 1.33
N ARG A 324 -15.45 -18.39 2.18
CA ARG A 324 -15.33 -19.43 3.20
C ARG A 324 -14.44 -18.93 4.34
N SER A 325 -14.82 -19.25 5.56
CA SER A 325 -14.01 -19.05 6.77
C SER A 325 -13.82 -20.38 7.47
N ASP A 326 -12.58 -20.75 7.76
CA ASP A 326 -12.23 -21.92 8.54
C ASP A 326 -11.78 -21.44 9.92
N LEU A 327 -12.58 -21.75 10.95
CA LEU A 327 -12.30 -21.37 12.33
C LEU A 327 -12.00 -22.62 13.15
N GLY A 328 -10.91 -22.60 13.90
CA GLY A 328 -10.62 -23.62 14.90
C GLY A 328 -11.30 -23.32 16.24
N ASP A 329 -11.49 -24.37 17.07
CA ASP A 329 -12.08 -24.22 18.39
C ASP A 329 -11.24 -23.31 19.28
N TRP A 330 -11.79 -22.14 19.60
CA TRP A 330 -11.17 -21.17 20.48
C TRP A 330 -11.33 -21.64 21.92
N GLY A 331 -10.24 -22.07 22.56
CA GLY A 331 -10.22 -22.30 24.00
C GLY A 331 -10.99 -23.54 24.51
N ALA A 332 -11.41 -24.45 23.63
CA ALA A 332 -12.11 -25.66 24.03
C ALA A 332 -11.22 -26.64 24.83
N GLU A 333 -9.90 -26.59 24.61
CA GLU A 333 -8.91 -27.38 25.33
C GLU A 333 -7.80 -26.50 25.89
N PRO A 334 -7.25 -26.77 27.09
CA PRO A 334 -6.10 -26.05 27.60
C PRO A 334 -4.90 -26.17 26.63
N GLY A 335 -4.47 -25.03 26.08
CA GLY A 335 -3.39 -24.97 25.08
C GLY A 335 -3.84 -25.04 23.62
N SER A 336 -5.16 -25.02 23.33
CA SER A 336 -5.65 -24.83 21.97
C SER A 336 -5.34 -23.41 21.53
N GLU A 337 -4.47 -23.28 20.55
CA GLU A 337 -4.19 -22.01 19.86
C GLU A 337 -5.25 -21.83 18.78
N GLY A 338 -5.99 -20.73 18.79
CA GLY A 338 -7.02 -20.47 17.80
C GLY A 338 -6.47 -20.56 16.38
N PHE A 339 -7.28 -21.05 15.44
CA PHE A 339 -6.95 -21.20 14.02
C PHE A 339 -7.94 -20.37 13.20
N ASN A 340 -7.43 -19.64 12.22
CA ASN A 340 -8.27 -18.87 11.31
C ASN A 340 -7.71 -18.91 9.88
N GLN A 341 -8.59 -19.22 8.90
CA GLN A 341 -8.31 -19.06 7.48
C GLN A 341 -9.51 -18.44 6.78
N ILE A 342 -9.25 -17.45 5.94
CA ILE A 342 -10.27 -16.75 5.14
C ILE A 342 -9.96 -16.96 3.67
N TRP A 343 -10.95 -17.41 2.93
CA TRP A 343 -10.87 -17.72 1.51
C TRP A 343 -11.66 -16.70 0.69
N SER A 344 -11.06 -16.24 -0.39
CA SER A 344 -11.70 -15.39 -1.38
C SER A 344 -11.42 -15.90 -2.78
N LEU A 345 -12.34 -15.69 -3.70
CA LEU A 345 -12.21 -16.05 -5.11
C LEU A 345 -12.07 -14.78 -5.94
N ALA A 346 -11.08 -14.74 -6.83
CA ALA A 346 -10.87 -13.58 -7.68
C ALA A 346 -10.71 -13.96 -9.16
N GLU A 347 -10.87 -12.96 -10.02
CA GLU A 347 -10.68 -13.05 -11.47
C GLU A 347 -10.06 -11.76 -11.99
N ILE A 348 -9.08 -11.89 -12.86
CA ILE A 348 -8.42 -10.76 -13.52
C ILE A 348 -8.14 -11.10 -14.99
N HIS A 349 -8.48 -10.19 -15.88
CA HIS A 349 -8.15 -10.26 -17.30
C HIS A 349 -7.02 -9.29 -17.59
N LEU A 350 -5.79 -9.77 -17.44
CA LEU A 350 -4.59 -8.97 -17.63
C LEU A 350 -4.47 -8.47 -19.08
N PRO A 351 -4.12 -7.20 -19.30
CA PRO A 351 -3.76 -6.71 -20.62
C PRO A 351 -2.46 -7.38 -21.08
N ASP A 352 -2.23 -7.38 -22.40
CA ASP A 352 -1.00 -7.87 -22.96
C ASP A 352 0.21 -7.11 -22.40
N ALA A 353 1.22 -7.86 -21.97
CA ALA A 353 2.48 -7.30 -21.52
C ALA A 353 3.49 -7.23 -22.67
N ARG A 354 4.37 -6.23 -22.63
CA ARG A 354 5.54 -6.18 -23.50
C ARG A 354 6.77 -6.70 -22.78
N ALA A 355 7.42 -7.68 -23.38
CA ALA A 355 8.71 -8.18 -22.95
C ALA A 355 9.82 -7.69 -23.88
N SER A 356 10.91 -7.19 -23.32
CA SER A 356 12.11 -6.81 -24.06
C SER A 356 13.33 -7.48 -23.44
N PHE A 357 14.13 -8.16 -24.25
CA PHE A 357 15.31 -8.86 -23.77
C PHE A 357 16.39 -8.99 -24.85
N LEU A 358 17.61 -9.33 -24.43
CA LEU A 358 18.71 -9.63 -25.35
C LEU A 358 18.83 -11.14 -25.52
N SER A 359 18.35 -11.68 -26.62
CA SER A 359 18.55 -13.09 -26.94
C SER A 359 20.04 -13.36 -27.17
N PHE A 360 20.56 -14.43 -26.55
CA PHE A 360 22.00 -14.76 -26.52
C PHE A 360 22.90 -13.63 -26.00
N GLY A 361 22.34 -12.67 -25.24
CA GLY A 361 23.08 -11.55 -24.66
C GLY A 361 23.40 -10.37 -25.60
N TYR A 362 23.03 -10.44 -26.88
CA TYR A 362 23.34 -9.39 -27.85
C TYR A 362 22.23 -9.08 -28.87
N LEU A 363 21.28 -9.99 -29.08
CA LEU A 363 20.24 -9.81 -30.09
C LEU A 363 18.98 -9.23 -29.44
N PRO A 364 18.59 -7.97 -29.73
CA PRO A 364 17.39 -7.37 -29.15
C PRO A 364 16.13 -8.06 -29.70
N VAL A 365 15.30 -8.53 -28.76
CA VAL A 365 14.00 -9.14 -29.05
C VAL A 365 12.94 -8.45 -28.23
N THR A 366 11.82 -8.10 -28.87
CA THR A 366 10.60 -7.67 -28.19
C THR A 366 9.48 -8.62 -28.53
N ALA A 367 8.57 -8.84 -27.61
CA ALA A 367 7.38 -9.67 -27.82
C ALA A 367 6.21 -9.14 -27.01
N SER A 368 5.01 -9.33 -27.50
CA SER A 368 3.78 -9.19 -26.73
C SER A 368 3.42 -10.54 -26.11
N VAL A 369 2.96 -10.50 -24.86
CA VAL A 369 2.60 -11.68 -24.06
C VAL A 369 1.16 -11.52 -23.60
N THR A 370 0.26 -12.37 -24.10
CA THR A 370 -1.11 -12.50 -23.58
C THR A 370 -1.12 -13.47 -22.41
N PHE A 371 -1.77 -13.07 -21.32
CA PHE A 371 -1.97 -13.90 -20.13
C PHE A 371 -3.32 -14.58 -20.18
N GLU A 372 -3.34 -15.90 -20.20
CA GLU A 372 -4.56 -16.71 -20.06
C GLU A 372 -4.61 -17.15 -18.58
N THR A 373 -5.20 -16.32 -17.73
CA THR A 373 -5.25 -16.50 -16.28
C THR A 373 -6.53 -17.22 -15.87
N GLY A 374 -6.39 -18.30 -15.11
CA GLY A 374 -7.51 -19.01 -14.48
C GLY A 374 -8.07 -18.27 -13.27
N LYS A 375 -9.09 -18.86 -12.62
CA LYS A 375 -9.61 -18.33 -11.38
C LYS A 375 -8.52 -18.26 -10.32
N VAL A 376 -8.55 -17.21 -9.53
CA VAL A 376 -7.54 -16.90 -8.50
C VAL A 376 -8.14 -17.23 -7.13
N THR A 377 -7.51 -18.11 -6.39
CA THR A 377 -7.84 -18.34 -4.98
C THR A 377 -6.91 -17.50 -4.12
N ILE A 378 -7.49 -16.71 -3.23
CA ILE A 378 -6.78 -15.91 -2.23
C ILE A 378 -7.08 -16.51 -0.86
N LEU A 379 -6.05 -16.95 -0.18
CA LEU A 379 -6.12 -17.49 1.17
C LEU A 379 -5.28 -16.62 2.09
N THR A 380 -5.88 -16.12 3.15
CA THR A 380 -5.18 -15.46 4.26
C THR A 380 -5.52 -16.19 5.55
N GLY A 381 -4.58 -16.28 6.45
CA GLY A 381 -4.83 -17.01 7.69
C GLY A 381 -3.76 -16.81 8.74
N GLN A 382 -4.11 -17.21 9.94
CA GLN A 382 -3.23 -17.26 11.10
C GLN A 382 -3.47 -18.58 11.83
N PRO A 383 -2.64 -19.63 11.53
CA PRO A 383 -2.82 -20.96 12.10
C PRO A 383 -2.52 -21.04 13.59
N HIS A 384 -1.78 -20.09 14.14
CA HIS A 384 -1.50 -19.97 15.56
C HIS A 384 -1.84 -18.56 16.01
N MET A 385 -3.03 -18.37 16.56
CA MET A 385 -3.53 -17.03 16.90
C MET A 385 -2.69 -16.30 17.96
N ASN A 386 -1.98 -17.05 18.80
CA ASN A 386 -1.04 -16.50 19.80
C ASN A 386 0.35 -16.19 19.21
N ASP A 387 0.60 -16.56 17.96
CA ASP A 387 1.84 -16.27 17.24
C ASP A 387 1.56 -15.44 15.98
N PRO A 388 1.68 -14.10 16.03
CA PRO A 388 1.46 -13.25 14.87
C PRO A 388 2.42 -13.54 13.71
N THR A 389 3.56 -14.18 13.98
CA THR A 389 4.52 -14.58 12.93
C THR A 389 4.01 -15.76 12.11
N SER A 390 3.01 -16.48 12.60
CA SER A 390 2.38 -17.60 11.88
C SER A 390 1.44 -17.16 10.77
N ALA A 391 1.07 -15.88 10.73
CA ALA A 391 0.16 -15.34 9.73
C ALA A 391 0.76 -15.42 8.32
N PHE A 392 -0.09 -15.77 7.35
CA PHE A 392 0.32 -15.96 5.97
C PHE A 392 -0.75 -15.50 4.98
N ALA A 393 -0.29 -15.19 3.76
CA ALA A 393 -1.16 -15.05 2.61
C ALA A 393 -0.64 -15.92 1.47
N ARG A 394 -1.53 -16.62 0.78
CA ARG A 394 -1.23 -17.46 -0.38
C ARG A 394 -2.24 -17.18 -1.48
N ILE A 395 -1.72 -16.82 -2.64
CA ILE A 395 -2.52 -16.58 -3.83
C ILE A 395 -2.13 -17.61 -4.88
N VAL A 396 -3.10 -18.36 -5.39
CA VAL A 396 -2.85 -19.44 -6.33
C VAL A 396 -3.77 -19.35 -7.53
N PHE A 397 -3.21 -19.60 -8.72
CA PHE A 397 -3.96 -19.68 -9.97
C PHE A 397 -3.21 -20.47 -11.03
N GLN A 398 -3.90 -20.87 -12.08
CA GLN A 398 -3.31 -21.48 -13.27
C GLN A 398 -3.08 -20.39 -14.32
N GLN A 399 -1.92 -20.43 -14.98
CA GLN A 399 -1.51 -19.47 -15.99
C GLN A 399 -1.04 -20.16 -17.27
N SER A 400 -1.47 -19.66 -18.42
CA SER A 400 -0.84 -19.93 -19.71
C SER A 400 -0.36 -18.64 -20.34
N LEU A 401 0.68 -18.70 -21.16
CA LEU A 401 1.23 -17.55 -21.88
C LEU A 401 1.12 -17.79 -23.38
N ARG A 402 0.68 -16.79 -24.12
CA ARG A 402 0.68 -16.76 -25.58
C ARG A 402 1.56 -15.63 -26.08
N LEU A 403 2.48 -15.94 -27.02
CA LEU A 403 3.39 -14.98 -27.63
C LEU A 403 2.87 -14.53 -28.98
N HIS A 404 2.99 -13.23 -29.25
CA HIS A 404 2.67 -12.63 -30.54
C HIS A 404 3.48 -11.34 -30.75
N ASP A 405 3.39 -10.74 -31.91
CA ASP A 405 4.08 -9.50 -32.29
C ASP A 405 5.59 -9.53 -31.94
N VAL A 406 6.21 -10.68 -32.24
CA VAL A 406 7.63 -10.85 -31.95
C VAL A 406 8.46 -10.10 -32.99
N VAL A 407 9.40 -9.30 -32.50
CA VAL A 407 10.34 -8.55 -33.33
C VAL A 407 11.77 -8.89 -32.91
N VAL A 408 12.59 -9.34 -33.86
CA VAL A 408 13.98 -9.70 -33.65
C VAL A 408 14.87 -8.72 -34.39
N ASN A 409 15.68 -7.96 -33.68
CA ASN A 409 16.57 -6.93 -34.25
C ASN A 409 15.83 -5.98 -35.23
N GLY A 410 14.62 -5.54 -34.85
CA GLY A 410 13.78 -4.66 -35.65
C GLY A 410 12.99 -5.34 -36.78
N THR A 411 13.18 -6.64 -37.01
CA THR A 411 12.47 -7.39 -38.03
C THR A 411 11.35 -8.23 -37.40
N PRO A 412 10.07 -8.10 -37.87
CA PRO A 412 8.98 -8.94 -37.41
C PRO A 412 9.26 -10.42 -37.65
N LEU A 413 9.00 -11.26 -36.65
CA LEU A 413 9.07 -12.71 -36.75
C LEU A 413 7.65 -13.27 -36.59
N ASP A 414 7.14 -13.93 -37.67
CA ASP A 414 5.84 -14.58 -37.57
C ASP A 414 5.91 -15.86 -36.76
N VAL A 415 5.37 -15.78 -35.55
CA VAL A 415 5.36 -16.89 -34.59
C VAL A 415 4.08 -17.73 -34.68
N GLY A 416 3.17 -17.38 -35.60
CA GLY A 416 1.87 -18.00 -35.76
C GLY A 416 0.88 -17.65 -34.65
N PRO A 417 -0.44 -17.90 -34.86
CA PRO A 417 -1.49 -17.50 -33.92
C PRO A 417 -1.55 -18.36 -32.65
N SER A 418 -0.89 -19.51 -32.64
CA SER A 418 -1.01 -20.54 -31.60
C SER A 418 0.25 -20.68 -30.71
N CYS A 419 1.20 -19.75 -30.82
CA CYS A 419 2.44 -19.83 -30.04
C CYS A 419 2.17 -19.59 -28.55
N ARG A 420 2.16 -20.67 -27.76
CA ARG A 420 1.81 -20.63 -26.35
C ARG A 420 2.59 -21.67 -25.51
N THR A 421 2.49 -21.57 -24.21
CA THR A 421 2.96 -22.65 -23.31
C THR A 421 2.17 -23.93 -23.57
N ALA A 422 2.88 -25.07 -23.64
CA ALA A 422 2.29 -26.38 -23.98
C ALA A 422 1.24 -26.86 -22.97
N LYS A 423 1.29 -26.33 -21.76
CA LYS A 423 0.32 -26.56 -20.68
C LYS A 423 0.24 -25.33 -19.79
N SER A 424 -0.86 -25.19 -19.06
CA SER A 424 -0.93 -24.24 -17.98
C SER A 424 0.05 -24.61 -16.87
N PHE A 425 0.48 -23.63 -16.12
CA PHE A 425 1.36 -23.83 -14.95
C PHE A 425 0.79 -23.10 -13.74
N ARG A 426 1.07 -23.67 -12.58
CA ARG A 426 0.62 -23.14 -11.32
C ARG A 426 1.48 -21.95 -10.92
N VAL A 427 0.83 -20.85 -10.59
CA VAL A 427 1.42 -19.68 -9.93
C VAL A 427 1.02 -19.73 -8.47
N LEU A 428 2.00 -19.66 -7.57
CA LEU A 428 1.80 -19.50 -6.14
C LEU A 428 2.58 -18.28 -5.68
N LEU A 429 1.85 -17.28 -5.20
CA LEU A 429 2.40 -16.08 -4.59
C LEU A 429 2.18 -16.14 -3.08
N ASN A 430 3.16 -15.68 -2.34
CA ASN A 430 3.11 -15.58 -0.90
C ASN A 430 3.21 -14.11 -0.49
N GLY A 431 2.31 -13.69 0.39
CA GLY A 431 2.38 -12.42 1.09
C GLY A 431 3.05 -12.63 2.45
N ASP A 432 3.80 -11.63 2.88
CA ASP A 432 4.48 -11.61 4.17
C ASP A 432 3.97 -10.42 4.99
N MET A 433 3.28 -10.69 6.09
CA MET A 433 2.76 -9.67 7.00
C MET A 433 3.88 -8.90 7.71
N ASN A 434 5.05 -9.50 7.84
CA ASN A 434 6.20 -8.90 8.52
C ASN A 434 7.16 -8.22 7.54
N SER A 435 6.79 -8.13 6.25
CA SER A 435 7.60 -7.45 5.24
C SER A 435 7.79 -5.98 5.59
N LYS A 436 9.05 -5.52 5.58
CA LYS A 436 9.36 -4.10 5.77
C LYS A 436 9.09 -3.24 4.53
N GLU A 437 8.93 -3.87 3.37
CA GLU A 437 8.76 -3.17 2.10
C GLU A 437 7.28 -2.76 1.88
N ASN A 438 6.38 -3.74 1.96
CA ASN A 438 4.94 -3.55 1.81
C ASN A 438 4.24 -4.79 2.37
N PRO A 439 3.87 -4.81 3.67
CA PRO A 439 3.32 -6.00 4.31
C PRO A 439 1.96 -6.37 3.69
N TYR A 440 1.77 -7.65 3.39
CA TYR A 440 0.48 -8.19 2.95
C TYR A 440 -0.25 -8.79 4.16
N VAL A 441 -1.16 -8.05 4.73
CA VAL A 441 -1.90 -8.48 5.94
C VAL A 441 -3.08 -9.39 5.56
N ASN A 442 -3.90 -8.96 4.62
CA ASN A 442 -5.07 -9.70 4.13
C ASN A 442 -5.51 -9.17 2.76
N VAL A 443 -6.56 -9.75 2.19
CA VAL A 443 -7.11 -9.32 0.90
C VAL A 443 -7.61 -7.88 0.92
N PHE A 444 -8.08 -7.37 2.05
CA PHE A 444 -8.62 -6.01 2.17
C PHE A 444 -7.52 -4.95 2.12
N SER A 445 -6.41 -5.17 2.80
CA SER A 445 -5.29 -4.23 2.83
C SER A 445 -4.37 -4.34 1.61
N GLY A 446 -4.33 -5.51 0.97
CA GLY A 446 -3.35 -5.79 -0.06
C GLY A 446 -1.91 -5.83 0.46
N GLY A 447 -0.96 -5.57 -0.43
CA GLY A 447 0.47 -5.54 -0.13
C GLY A 447 1.31 -6.28 -1.17
N LEU A 448 2.57 -6.57 -0.83
CA LEU A 448 3.54 -7.25 -1.69
C LEU A 448 3.36 -8.77 -1.66
N LEU A 449 3.20 -9.33 -2.84
CA LEU A 449 3.12 -10.75 -3.10
C LEU A 449 4.35 -11.19 -3.89
N THR A 450 4.99 -12.29 -3.50
CA THR A 450 6.19 -12.81 -4.16
C THR A 450 6.08 -14.30 -4.41
N GLY A 451 6.65 -14.75 -5.53
CA GLY A 451 6.70 -16.16 -5.87
C GLY A 451 7.74 -16.47 -6.93
N LYS A 452 7.96 -17.75 -7.16
CA LYS A 452 8.78 -18.25 -8.26
C LYS A 452 7.94 -19.17 -9.12
N VAL A 453 8.07 -19.01 -10.44
CA VAL A 453 7.32 -19.80 -11.40
C VAL A 453 8.27 -20.58 -12.31
N THR A 454 7.79 -21.74 -12.75
CA THR A 454 8.44 -22.54 -13.80
C THR A 454 7.61 -22.38 -15.09
N ILE A 455 8.18 -21.70 -16.07
CA ILE A 455 7.53 -21.54 -17.39
C ILE A 455 7.72 -22.82 -18.19
N PRO A 456 6.63 -23.49 -18.63
CA PRO A 456 6.69 -24.71 -19.43
C PRO A 456 7.29 -24.50 -20.83
N ALA A 457 7.53 -25.60 -21.55
CA ALA A 457 7.89 -25.54 -22.96
C ALA A 457 6.79 -24.86 -23.80
N PHE A 458 7.20 -24.26 -24.90
CA PHE A 458 6.30 -23.65 -25.89
C PHE A 458 5.92 -24.62 -26.98
N THR A 459 4.72 -24.45 -27.52
CA THR A 459 4.17 -25.23 -28.63
C THR A 459 3.37 -24.32 -29.57
N GLY A 460 3.14 -24.80 -30.81
CA GLY A 460 2.37 -24.08 -31.81
C GLY A 460 3.06 -22.81 -32.32
N CYS A 461 4.38 -22.70 -32.14
CA CYS A 461 5.15 -21.55 -32.59
C CYS A 461 5.76 -21.77 -33.96
N GLY A 462 5.59 -20.78 -34.85
CA GLY A 462 6.05 -20.72 -36.21
C GLY A 462 4.89 -20.64 -37.20
N ALA A 463 5.18 -20.14 -38.39
CA ALA A 463 4.25 -19.98 -39.50
C ALA A 463 4.83 -20.63 -40.75
N ALA A 464 4.00 -20.86 -41.77
CA ALA A 464 4.40 -21.36 -43.10
C ALA A 464 5.25 -22.66 -43.07
N GLY A 465 5.04 -23.55 -42.08
CA GLY A 465 5.76 -24.80 -41.95
C GLY A 465 7.04 -24.74 -41.10
N GLU A 466 7.38 -23.57 -40.58
CA GLU A 466 8.47 -23.40 -39.60
C GLU A 466 8.07 -23.96 -38.23
N ASN A 467 9.05 -24.48 -37.49
CA ASN A 467 8.86 -24.93 -36.12
C ASN A 467 9.81 -24.19 -35.19
N LEU A 468 9.28 -23.17 -34.53
CA LEU A 468 10.03 -22.32 -33.57
C LEU A 468 9.85 -22.75 -32.10
N ASN A 469 9.15 -23.87 -31.83
CA ASN A 469 8.88 -24.34 -30.47
C ASN A 469 10.16 -24.51 -29.65
N GLY A 470 11.20 -25.14 -30.25
CA GLY A 470 12.49 -25.34 -29.60
C GLY A 470 13.21 -24.04 -29.25
N LEU A 471 13.12 -23.05 -30.14
CA LEU A 471 13.72 -21.73 -29.94
C LEU A 471 13.14 -21.02 -28.71
N PHE A 472 11.80 -20.88 -28.67
CA PHE A 472 11.14 -20.21 -27.55
C PHE A 472 11.26 -20.99 -26.25
N THR A 473 11.20 -22.32 -26.30
CA THR A 473 11.43 -23.17 -25.13
C THR A 473 12.85 -22.98 -24.58
N ALA A 474 13.87 -22.97 -25.44
CA ALA A 474 15.24 -22.76 -25.00
C ALA A 474 15.46 -21.35 -24.44
N ALA A 475 14.83 -20.35 -25.04
CA ALA A 475 14.98 -18.96 -24.66
C ALA A 475 14.23 -18.58 -23.37
N ILE A 476 13.01 -19.08 -23.17
CA ILE A 476 12.10 -18.56 -22.13
C ILE A 476 11.81 -19.59 -21.03
N SER A 477 11.60 -20.87 -21.41
CA SER A 477 11.12 -21.89 -20.48
C SER A 477 12.15 -22.26 -19.44
N GLY A 478 11.74 -22.47 -18.20
CA GLY A 478 12.60 -22.88 -17.11
C GLY A 478 12.09 -22.47 -15.74
N PRO A 479 12.77 -22.94 -14.69
CA PRO A 479 12.41 -22.65 -13.30
C PRO A 479 12.93 -21.28 -12.84
N ASP A 480 12.51 -20.91 -11.62
CA ASP A 480 13.01 -19.78 -10.85
C ASP A 480 12.81 -18.40 -11.49
N ASN A 481 11.80 -18.25 -12.36
CA ASN A 481 11.38 -16.91 -12.78
C ASN A 481 10.67 -16.23 -11.61
N GLU A 482 11.19 -15.11 -11.17
CA GLU A 482 10.63 -14.37 -10.04
C GLU A 482 9.39 -13.60 -10.49
N LEU A 483 8.34 -13.65 -9.68
CA LEU A 483 7.13 -12.88 -9.83
C LEU A 483 6.91 -12.07 -8.55
N ARG A 484 6.78 -10.75 -8.70
CA ARG A 484 6.49 -9.82 -7.62
C ARG A 484 5.30 -8.98 -8.03
N MET A 485 4.29 -8.89 -7.17
CA MET A 485 3.08 -8.12 -7.43
C MET A 485 2.70 -7.30 -6.20
N ASN A 486 2.32 -6.07 -6.40
CA ASN A 486 1.65 -5.27 -5.39
C ASN A 486 0.14 -5.29 -5.66
N GLN A 487 -0.62 -5.75 -4.69
CA GLN A 487 -2.08 -5.59 -4.67
C GLN A 487 -2.42 -4.32 -3.88
N ALA A 488 -3.26 -3.48 -4.44
CA ALA A 488 -3.84 -2.34 -3.72
C ALA A 488 -4.85 -2.81 -2.67
N PRO A 489 -5.22 -1.97 -1.69
CA PRO A 489 -6.38 -2.19 -0.86
C PRO A 489 -7.63 -2.45 -1.72
N THR A 490 -8.47 -3.40 -1.32
CA THR A 490 -9.69 -3.69 -2.06
C THR A 490 -10.76 -2.63 -1.80
N CYS A 491 -11.40 -2.16 -2.86
CA CYS A 491 -12.65 -1.42 -2.78
C CYS A 491 -13.78 -2.40 -2.41
N VAL A 492 -14.50 -2.11 -1.35
CA VAL A 492 -15.59 -2.94 -0.80
C VAL A 492 -16.85 -2.09 -0.67
N THR A 493 -18.01 -2.63 -1.10
CA THR A 493 -19.32 -1.98 -0.89
C THR A 493 -19.86 -2.23 0.51
N GLY A 494 -20.78 -1.38 0.97
CA GLY A 494 -21.53 -1.55 2.22
C GLY A 494 -21.18 -0.51 3.27
N ASP A 495 -21.50 -0.81 4.52
CA ASP A 495 -21.29 0.11 5.65
C ASP A 495 -19.80 0.41 5.95
N PHE A 496 -18.90 -0.27 5.28
CA PHE A 496 -17.44 -0.10 5.39
C PHE A 496 -16.81 0.10 4.01
N PRO A 497 -17.10 1.19 3.28
CA PRO A 497 -16.45 1.48 2.01
C PRO A 497 -14.97 1.78 2.27
N SER A 498 -14.09 0.80 2.11
CA SER A 498 -12.65 0.98 2.20
C SER A 498 -12.00 0.76 0.83
N GLY A 499 -10.90 1.45 0.55
CA GLY A 499 -10.16 1.30 -0.70
C GLY A 499 -10.92 1.75 -1.95
N CYS A 500 -12.00 2.55 -1.83
CA CYS A 500 -12.78 3.07 -2.94
C CYS A 500 -12.56 4.58 -3.17
N PRO A 501 -12.48 5.04 -4.41
CA PRO A 501 -12.36 4.22 -5.63
C PRO A 501 -11.08 3.40 -5.65
N PRO A 502 -11.02 2.29 -6.42
CA PRO A 502 -9.80 1.48 -6.49
C PRO A 502 -8.61 2.29 -6.98
N VAL A 503 -7.48 2.16 -6.29
CA VAL A 503 -6.24 2.88 -6.61
C VAL A 503 -5.24 1.93 -7.26
N VAL A 504 -4.55 2.37 -8.31
CA VAL A 504 -3.47 1.60 -8.94
C VAL A 504 -2.23 1.70 -8.05
N PRO A 505 -1.69 0.57 -7.55
CA PRO A 505 -0.52 0.61 -6.67
C PRO A 505 0.77 0.83 -7.45
N GLU A 506 1.83 1.23 -6.76
CA GLU A 506 3.17 1.32 -7.35
C GLU A 506 3.70 -0.07 -7.72
N LEU A 507 4.58 -0.11 -8.73
CA LEU A 507 5.30 -1.33 -9.09
C LEU A 507 6.20 -1.80 -7.92
N PRO A 508 6.27 -3.11 -7.66
CA PRO A 508 7.19 -3.62 -6.66
C PRO A 508 8.64 -3.42 -7.09
N ARG A 509 9.52 -3.10 -6.14
CA ARG A 509 10.94 -2.95 -6.43
C ARG A 509 11.59 -4.30 -6.73
N LEU A 510 12.40 -4.38 -7.77
CA LEU A 510 13.28 -5.53 -7.97
C LEU A 510 14.38 -5.48 -6.90
N ARG A 511 14.60 -6.60 -6.21
CA ARG A 511 15.77 -6.68 -5.33
C ARG A 511 17.03 -6.70 -6.21
N PRO A 512 18.06 -5.90 -5.87
CA PRO A 512 19.35 -6.05 -6.55
C PRO A 512 19.80 -7.50 -6.37
N THR A 513 20.14 -8.16 -7.46
CA THR A 513 20.80 -9.47 -7.39
C THR A 513 22.09 -9.28 -6.62
N SER A 514 22.18 -9.85 -5.41
CA SER A 514 23.47 -9.97 -4.73
C SER A 514 24.42 -10.76 -5.64
N SER A 515 25.34 -10.04 -6.25
CA SER A 515 26.46 -10.60 -7.03
C SER A 515 27.39 -11.39 -6.15
#